data_1769ed1f9b5cb82b32d9a6387c5f997b
#
_entry.id   1769ed1f9b5cb82b32d9a6387c5f997b
#
_cell.length_a   1.000
_cell.length_b   1.000
_cell.length_c   1.000
_cell.angle_alpha   90.00
_cell.angle_beta   90.00
_cell.angle_gamma   90.00
#
_symmetry.space_group_name_H-M   'P 1'
#
loop_
_entity.id
_entity.type
_entity.pdbx_description
1 polymer ?
#
loop_
_entity_poly.entity_id
_entity_poly.type
_entity_poly.pdbx_seq_one_letter_code
_entity_poly.pdbx_strand_id
1 'polypeptide(L)'
;MFRPLFSAIIPTIVVYLLIGDHPFHFETLLDYRVWIIAAAAVAATCVIMTLGPQKNETYKAAELMEMCVEAACMEIPQRAMMQTFVLWLLEKWDLNPICCILINALIWCAGILFQAVVIQKQSAVKKLTIELISSFVFSIGVGYVFYTAGCILLPMAAHASERFLMNYHRKTIQGSTE
;
A
#
# COMPACT_ATOMS: atom_id res chain seq x y z
N MET A 1 -5.74 0.10 -18.90
CA MET A 1 -6.75 -0.20 -17.88
C MET A 1 -6.64 -1.60 -17.29
N PHE A 2 -6.42 -2.69 -18.04
CA PHE A 2 -6.41 -4.06 -17.51
C PHE A 2 -5.04 -4.61 -17.09
N ARG A 3 -3.92 -3.93 -17.37
CA ARG A 3 -2.57 -4.40 -17.02
C ARG A 3 -2.39 -4.70 -15.53
N PRO A 4 -2.83 -3.83 -14.59
CA PRO A 4 -2.68 -4.10 -13.16
C PRO A 4 -3.45 -5.34 -12.69
N LEU A 5 -4.66 -5.56 -13.22
CA LEU A 5 -5.46 -6.74 -12.91
C LEU A 5 -4.78 -8.02 -13.39
N PHE A 6 -4.26 -8.03 -14.62
CA PHE A 6 -3.53 -9.20 -15.14
C PHE A 6 -2.26 -9.49 -14.35
N SER A 7 -1.52 -8.46 -13.92
CA SER A 7 -0.33 -8.65 -13.09
C SER A 7 -0.64 -9.21 -11.69
N ALA A 8 -1.87 -9.03 -11.19
CA ALA A 8 -2.30 -9.55 -9.89
C ALA A 8 -2.84 -10.98 -9.95
N ILE A 9 -3.28 -11.49 -11.12
CA ILE A 9 -3.90 -12.82 -11.25
C ILE A 9 -2.93 -13.93 -10.82
N ILE A 10 -1.72 -13.96 -11.37
CA ILE A 10 -0.73 -15.00 -11.05
C ILE A 10 -0.36 -14.97 -9.56
N PRO A 11 0.03 -13.81 -8.96
CA PRO A 11 0.24 -13.73 -7.52
C PRO A 11 -0.96 -14.21 -6.70
N THR A 12 -2.18 -13.86 -7.08
CA THR A 12 -3.39 -14.29 -6.37
C THR A 12 -3.56 -15.82 -6.40
N ILE A 13 -3.35 -16.45 -7.56
CA ILE A 13 -3.41 -17.91 -7.68
C ILE A 13 -2.32 -18.57 -6.82
N VAL A 14 -1.09 -18.05 -6.87
CA VAL A 14 0.02 -18.55 -6.07
C VAL A 14 -0.28 -18.44 -4.57
N VAL A 15 -0.82 -17.31 -4.12
CA VAL A 15 -1.24 -17.11 -2.74
C VAL A 15 -2.28 -18.14 -2.32
N TYR A 16 -3.34 -18.31 -3.11
CA TYR A 16 -4.40 -19.27 -2.81
C TYR A 16 -3.89 -20.71 -2.74
N LEU A 17 -2.99 -21.10 -3.65
CA LEU A 17 -2.47 -22.46 -3.69
C LEU A 17 -1.44 -22.79 -2.61
N LEU A 18 -0.65 -21.79 -2.17
CA LEU A 18 0.46 -22.00 -1.23
C LEU A 18 0.09 -21.67 0.22
N ILE A 19 -0.77 -20.69 0.44
CA ILE A 19 -1.08 -20.12 1.76
C ILE A 19 -2.50 -20.51 2.20
N GLY A 20 -3.34 -20.92 1.25
CA GLY A 20 -4.74 -21.25 1.48
C GLY A 20 -5.60 -19.98 1.60
N ASP A 21 -6.61 -20.02 2.46
CA ASP A 21 -7.64 -19.00 2.59
C ASP A 21 -7.28 -17.86 3.57
N HIS A 22 -6.13 -17.95 4.26
CA HIS A 22 -5.73 -16.98 5.28
C HIS A 22 -5.84 -15.52 4.82
N PRO A 23 -5.47 -15.11 3.58
CA PRO A 23 -5.63 -13.74 3.13
C PRO A 23 -7.07 -13.34 2.78
N PHE A 24 -8.05 -14.25 2.91
CA PHE A 24 -9.42 -14.08 2.41
C PHE A 24 -10.48 -14.22 3.50
N HIS A 25 -10.16 -13.80 4.74
CA HIS A 25 -11.10 -13.78 5.86
C HIS A 25 -12.08 -12.60 5.73
N PHE A 26 -13.07 -12.74 4.85
CA PHE A 26 -14.01 -11.66 4.51
C PHE A 26 -14.96 -11.27 5.64
N GLU A 27 -15.17 -12.12 6.64
CA GLU A 27 -15.95 -11.83 7.84
C GLU A 27 -15.40 -10.64 8.62
N THR A 28 -14.10 -10.41 8.57
CA THR A 28 -13.43 -9.28 9.25
C THR A 28 -13.76 -7.91 8.64
N LEU A 29 -14.34 -7.87 7.42
CA LEU A 29 -14.83 -6.63 6.81
C LEU A 29 -15.94 -5.96 7.61
N LEU A 30 -16.65 -6.71 8.46
CA LEU A 30 -17.71 -6.19 9.33
C LEU A 30 -17.15 -5.58 10.63
N ASP A 31 -15.88 -5.79 10.95
CA ASP A 31 -15.26 -5.17 12.14
C ASP A 31 -14.86 -3.72 11.83
N TYR A 32 -15.63 -2.76 12.37
CA TYR A 32 -15.36 -1.33 12.20
C TYR A 32 -13.98 -0.89 12.73
N ARG A 33 -13.38 -1.62 13.67
CA ARG A 33 -12.09 -1.27 14.29
C ARG A 33 -10.95 -1.33 13.26
N VAL A 34 -10.96 -2.34 12.40
CA VAL A 34 -9.93 -2.47 11.35
C VAL A 34 -10.05 -1.35 10.32
N TRP A 35 -11.27 -0.89 10.03
CA TRP A 35 -11.50 0.26 9.15
C TRP A 35 -11.01 1.58 9.76
N ILE A 36 -11.16 1.76 11.08
CA ILE A 36 -10.64 2.94 11.78
C ILE A 36 -9.12 2.98 11.68
N ILE A 37 -8.43 1.85 11.89
CA ILE A 37 -6.97 1.77 11.78
C ILE A 37 -6.53 2.02 10.34
N ALA A 38 -7.20 1.42 9.36
CA ALA A 38 -6.93 1.65 7.95
C ALA A 38 -7.10 3.14 7.57
N ALA A 39 -8.19 3.77 7.99
CA ALA A 39 -8.45 5.19 7.76
C ALA A 39 -7.39 6.09 8.43
N ALA A 40 -6.96 5.75 9.64
CA ALA A 40 -5.89 6.48 10.33
C ALA A 40 -4.56 6.37 9.58
N ALA A 41 -4.21 5.19 9.07
CA ALA A 41 -3.01 4.99 8.25
C ALA A 41 -3.06 5.82 6.96
N VAL A 42 -4.19 5.82 6.26
CA VAL A 42 -4.41 6.63 5.06
C VAL A 42 -4.29 8.12 5.38
N ALA A 43 -4.95 8.59 6.44
CA ALA A 43 -4.90 10.00 6.85
C ALA A 43 -3.48 10.45 7.21
N ALA A 44 -2.74 9.65 7.99
CA ALA A 44 -1.35 9.94 8.34
C ALA A 44 -0.46 10.04 7.10
N THR A 45 -0.62 9.12 6.15
CA THR A 45 0.13 9.13 4.89
C THR A 45 -0.20 10.37 4.05
N CYS A 46 -1.48 10.71 3.91
CA CYS A 46 -1.90 11.91 3.20
C CYS A 46 -1.29 13.19 3.83
N VAL A 47 -1.30 13.30 5.15
CA VAL A 47 -0.68 14.44 5.85
C VAL A 47 0.83 14.52 5.56
N ILE A 48 1.56 13.40 5.65
CA ILE A 48 3.01 13.38 5.36
C ILE A 48 3.27 13.81 3.91
N MET A 49 2.47 13.31 2.97
CA MET A 49 2.63 13.64 1.55
C MET A 49 2.37 15.12 1.23
N THR A 50 1.52 15.82 2.01
CA THR A 50 1.32 17.28 1.84
C THR A 50 2.55 18.10 2.19
N LEU A 51 3.49 17.56 2.98
CA LEU A 51 4.77 18.20 3.30
C LEU A 51 5.78 18.13 2.13
N GLY A 52 5.48 17.30 1.14
CA GLY A 52 6.30 17.10 -0.06
C GLY A 52 6.07 18.16 -1.15
N PRO A 53 6.98 18.19 -2.13
CA PRO A 53 6.77 19.02 -3.31
C PRO A 53 5.52 18.56 -4.06
N GLN A 54 4.56 19.46 -4.17
CA GLN A 54 3.32 19.19 -4.90
C GLN A 54 3.61 19.23 -6.41
N LYS A 55 3.12 18.22 -7.13
CA LYS A 55 3.15 18.21 -8.60
C LYS A 55 1.85 18.81 -9.12
N ASN A 56 1.96 19.76 -10.05
CA ASN A 56 0.81 20.33 -10.76
C ASN A 56 0.40 19.40 -11.91
N GLU A 57 -0.12 18.21 -11.61
CA GLU A 57 -0.59 17.26 -12.58
C GLU A 57 -2.11 17.10 -12.43
N THR A 58 -2.83 17.31 -13.53
CA THR A 58 -4.28 17.05 -13.60
C THR A 58 -4.49 15.68 -14.26
N TYR A 59 -5.23 14.80 -13.59
CA TYR A 59 -5.55 13.48 -14.12
C TYR A 59 -6.99 13.42 -14.62
N LYS A 60 -7.20 12.71 -15.73
CA LYS A 60 -8.55 12.33 -16.18
C LYS A 60 -9.13 11.29 -15.21
N ALA A 61 -10.47 11.23 -15.11
CA ALA A 61 -11.13 10.27 -14.22
C ALA A 61 -10.72 8.81 -14.52
N ALA A 62 -10.50 8.45 -15.77
CA ALA A 62 -10.05 7.12 -16.16
C ALA A 62 -8.62 6.82 -15.69
N GLU A 63 -7.71 7.78 -15.76
CA GLU A 63 -6.33 7.66 -15.28
C GLU A 63 -6.29 7.53 -13.76
N LEU A 64 -7.11 8.33 -13.05
CA LEU A 64 -7.25 8.22 -11.59
C LEU A 64 -7.77 6.85 -11.18
N MET A 65 -8.77 6.32 -11.87
CA MET A 65 -9.29 4.98 -11.60
C MET A 65 -8.23 3.91 -11.85
N GLU A 66 -7.47 4.02 -12.93
CA GLU A 66 -6.36 3.09 -13.23
C GLU A 66 -5.31 3.10 -12.13
N MET A 67 -4.91 4.27 -11.64
CA MET A 67 -3.96 4.41 -10.53
C MET A 67 -4.49 3.79 -9.22
N CYS A 68 -5.78 3.95 -8.91
CA CYS A 68 -6.40 3.35 -7.73
C CYS A 68 -6.44 1.81 -7.82
N VAL A 69 -6.80 1.27 -8.99
CA VAL A 69 -6.81 -0.19 -9.23
C VAL A 69 -5.39 -0.76 -9.18
N GLU A 70 -4.42 -0.06 -9.77
CA GLU A 70 -3.00 -0.47 -9.70
C GLU A 70 -2.51 -0.53 -8.26
N ALA A 71 -2.78 0.51 -7.47
CA ALA A 71 -2.41 0.56 -6.06
C ALA A 71 -3.06 -0.58 -5.26
N ALA A 72 -4.35 -0.83 -5.46
CA ALA A 72 -5.04 -1.95 -4.84
C ALA A 72 -4.39 -3.29 -5.19
N CYS A 73 -4.08 -3.53 -6.47
CA CYS A 73 -3.48 -4.78 -6.93
C CYS A 73 -2.06 -5.00 -6.40
N MET A 74 -1.31 -3.94 -6.11
CA MET A 74 0.04 -4.03 -5.53
C MET A 74 0.05 -4.61 -4.10
N GLU A 75 -1.08 -4.55 -3.38
CA GLU A 75 -1.18 -5.14 -2.04
C GLU A 75 -1.13 -6.68 -2.07
N ILE A 76 -1.51 -7.32 -3.18
CA ILE A 76 -1.48 -8.78 -3.31
C ILE A 76 -0.03 -9.31 -3.16
N PRO A 77 0.95 -8.93 -4.00
CA PRO A 77 2.32 -9.40 -3.83
C PRO A 77 2.96 -8.88 -2.54
N GLN A 78 2.58 -7.69 -2.08
CA GLN A 78 3.18 -7.10 -0.89
C GLN A 78 2.66 -7.72 0.41
N ARG A 79 1.35 -7.93 0.55
CA ARG A 79 0.74 -8.40 1.79
C ARG A 79 0.46 -9.91 1.74
N ALA A 80 -0.35 -10.33 0.77
CA ALA A 80 -0.76 -11.72 0.74
C ALA A 80 0.41 -12.67 0.46
N MET A 81 1.42 -12.27 -0.32
CA MET A 81 2.59 -13.10 -0.55
C MET A 81 3.73 -12.78 0.45
N MET A 82 4.30 -11.58 0.38
CA MET A 82 5.54 -11.27 1.10
C MET A 82 5.34 -11.18 2.60
N GLN A 83 4.34 -10.46 3.09
CA GLN A 83 4.09 -10.35 4.53
C GLN A 83 3.71 -11.71 5.13
N THR A 84 2.88 -12.50 4.47
CA THR A 84 2.50 -13.84 4.94
C THR A 84 3.68 -14.80 4.90
N PHE A 85 4.55 -14.72 3.88
CA PHE A 85 5.78 -15.52 3.85
C PHE A 85 6.71 -15.16 5.01
N VAL A 86 6.90 -13.87 5.30
CA VAL A 86 7.72 -13.43 6.44
C VAL A 86 7.10 -13.88 7.76
N LEU A 87 5.77 -13.80 7.91
CA LEU A 87 5.05 -14.29 9.08
C LEU A 87 5.31 -15.79 9.29
N TRP A 88 5.10 -16.61 8.26
CA TRP A 88 5.38 -18.04 8.30
C TRP A 88 6.83 -18.36 8.69
N LEU A 89 7.80 -17.58 8.18
CA LEU A 89 9.21 -17.76 8.49
C LEU A 89 9.52 -17.45 9.95
N LEU A 90 8.93 -16.37 10.50
CA LEU A 90 9.09 -16.00 11.91
C LEU A 90 8.48 -17.04 12.85
N GLU A 91 7.30 -17.56 12.54
CA GLU A 91 6.65 -18.64 13.30
C GLU A 91 7.50 -19.92 13.28
N LYS A 92 8.07 -20.28 12.14
CA LYS A 92 8.95 -21.45 12.02
C LYS A 92 10.21 -21.34 12.87
N TRP A 93 10.69 -20.12 13.12
CA TRP A 93 11.89 -19.87 13.94
C TRP A 93 11.57 -19.45 15.38
N ASP A 94 10.32 -19.58 15.79
CA ASP A 94 9.82 -19.19 17.13
C ASP A 94 10.15 -17.71 17.47
N LEU A 95 10.08 -16.84 16.45
CA LEU A 95 10.27 -15.40 16.59
C LEU A 95 8.92 -14.70 16.69
N ASN A 96 8.93 -13.47 17.25
CA ASN A 96 7.71 -12.71 17.41
C ASN A 96 7.03 -12.42 16.05
N PRO A 97 5.83 -12.97 15.81
CA PRO A 97 5.15 -12.87 14.51
C PRO A 97 4.86 -11.43 14.08
N ILE A 98 4.62 -10.50 15.02
CA ILE A 98 4.32 -9.10 14.74
C ILE A 98 5.46 -8.39 14.01
N CYS A 99 6.69 -8.89 14.12
CA CYS A 99 7.85 -8.36 13.42
C CYS A 99 7.72 -8.46 11.89
N CYS A 100 6.80 -9.33 11.39
CA CYS A 100 6.53 -9.42 9.95
C CYS A 100 6.11 -8.07 9.35
N ILE A 101 5.39 -7.25 10.12
CA ILE A 101 4.92 -5.93 9.69
C ILE A 101 6.11 -5.00 9.42
N LEU A 102 7.04 -4.93 10.39
CA LEU A 102 8.22 -4.08 10.28
C LEU A 102 9.15 -4.54 9.16
N ILE A 103 9.43 -5.85 9.10
CA ILE A 103 10.30 -6.44 8.08
C ILE A 103 9.73 -6.18 6.68
N ASN A 104 8.43 -6.42 6.50
CA ASN A 104 7.77 -6.17 5.22
C ASN A 104 7.80 -4.68 4.84
N ALA A 105 7.58 -3.76 5.79
CA ALA A 105 7.68 -2.32 5.55
C ALA A 105 9.11 -1.90 5.13
N LEU A 106 10.14 -2.47 5.76
CA LEU A 106 11.54 -2.19 5.40
C LEU A 106 11.89 -2.73 4.01
N ILE A 107 11.46 -3.95 3.67
CA ILE A 107 11.68 -4.53 2.33
C ILE A 107 11.02 -3.65 1.27
N TRP A 108 9.80 -3.17 1.52
CA TRP A 108 9.09 -2.29 0.60
C TRP A 108 9.82 -0.96 0.40
N CYS A 109 10.25 -0.31 1.49
CA CYS A 109 11.03 0.92 1.42
C CYS A 109 12.38 0.73 0.71
N ALA A 110 13.05 -0.40 0.93
CA ALA A 110 14.26 -0.75 0.19
C ALA A 110 14.00 -0.88 -1.31
N GLY A 111 12.87 -1.48 -1.71
CA GLY A 111 12.43 -1.55 -3.10
C GLY A 111 12.21 -0.17 -3.74
N ILE A 112 11.53 0.74 -3.04
CA ILE A 112 11.33 2.13 -3.49
C ILE A 112 12.68 2.84 -3.65
N LEU A 113 13.57 2.70 -2.66
CA LEU A 113 14.89 3.31 -2.70
C LEU A 113 15.71 2.78 -3.89
N PHE A 114 15.72 1.46 -4.09
CA PHE A 114 16.40 0.84 -5.22
C PHE A 114 15.84 1.35 -6.55
N GLN A 115 14.53 1.39 -6.70
CA GLN A 115 13.88 1.91 -7.90
C GLN A 115 14.25 3.37 -8.17
N ALA A 116 14.19 4.23 -7.14
CA ALA A 116 14.47 5.65 -7.27
C ALA A 116 15.94 5.92 -7.62
N VAL A 117 16.88 5.25 -6.94
CA VAL A 117 18.31 5.53 -7.11
C VAL A 117 18.88 4.83 -8.34
N VAL A 118 18.56 3.54 -8.53
CA VAL A 118 19.22 2.72 -9.56
C VAL A 118 18.51 2.85 -10.91
N ILE A 119 17.17 2.80 -10.92
CA ILE A 119 16.39 2.77 -12.16
C ILE A 119 16.08 4.18 -12.64
N GLN A 120 15.52 5.03 -11.78
CA GLN A 120 15.06 6.37 -12.16
C GLN A 120 16.15 7.44 -12.07
N LYS A 121 17.30 7.15 -11.43
CA LYS A 121 18.40 8.11 -11.20
C LYS A 121 17.89 9.43 -10.58
N GLN A 122 16.94 9.33 -9.67
CA GLN A 122 16.28 10.48 -9.06
C GLN A 122 17.26 11.21 -8.12
N SER A 123 17.50 12.50 -8.37
CA SER A 123 18.41 13.33 -7.58
C SER A 123 17.71 14.15 -6.47
N ALA A 124 16.37 14.22 -6.46
CA ALA A 124 15.60 15.02 -5.52
C ALA A 124 15.47 14.35 -4.15
N VAL A 125 16.48 14.48 -3.29
CA VAL A 125 16.56 13.84 -1.96
C VAL A 125 15.33 14.14 -1.11
N LYS A 126 14.88 15.40 -1.03
CA LYS A 126 13.70 15.76 -0.22
C LYS A 126 12.44 15.01 -0.64
N LYS A 127 12.20 14.88 -1.95
CA LYS A 127 11.04 14.15 -2.47
C LYS A 127 11.11 12.68 -2.09
N LEU A 128 12.27 12.04 -2.30
CA LEU A 128 12.49 10.65 -1.97
C LEU A 128 12.33 10.36 -0.48
N THR A 129 12.85 11.24 0.39
CA THR A 129 12.72 11.10 1.85
C THR A 129 11.25 11.10 2.28
N ILE A 130 10.44 12.04 1.77
CA ILE A 130 9.01 12.11 2.11
C ILE A 130 8.26 10.90 1.57
N GLU A 131 8.59 10.44 0.37
CA GLU A 131 8.02 9.23 -0.22
C GLU A 131 8.35 7.98 0.60
N LEU A 132 9.59 7.84 1.08
CA LEU A 132 9.99 6.73 1.94
C LEU A 132 9.28 6.77 3.30
N ILE A 133 9.21 7.94 3.95
CA ILE A 133 8.54 8.09 5.25
C ILE A 133 7.05 7.79 5.12
N SER A 134 6.37 8.35 4.11
CA SER A 134 4.95 8.11 3.89
C SER A 134 4.65 6.63 3.59
N SER A 135 5.47 6.01 2.72
CA SER A 135 5.34 4.59 2.39
C SER A 135 5.62 3.68 3.58
N PHE A 136 6.58 4.05 4.44
CA PHE A 136 6.86 3.30 5.67
C PHE A 136 5.69 3.37 6.64
N VAL A 137 5.17 4.58 6.92
CA VAL A 137 4.02 4.78 7.83
C VAL A 137 2.79 4.05 7.30
N PHE A 138 2.49 4.19 6.00
CA PHE A 138 1.41 3.45 5.35
C PHE A 138 1.59 1.95 5.49
N SER A 139 2.79 1.45 5.19
CA SER A 139 3.09 0.02 5.22
C SER A 139 2.96 -0.57 6.63
N ILE A 140 3.34 0.16 7.68
CA ILE A 140 3.13 -0.29 9.06
C ILE A 140 1.63 -0.34 9.39
N GLY A 141 0.88 0.74 9.13
CA GLY A 141 -0.54 0.80 9.48
C GLY A 141 -1.38 -0.24 8.75
N VAL A 142 -1.23 -0.31 7.44
CA VAL A 142 -1.98 -1.28 6.60
C VAL A 142 -1.47 -2.71 6.79
N GLY A 143 -0.17 -2.88 7.06
CA GLY A 143 0.40 -4.17 7.42
C GLY A 143 -0.17 -4.72 8.75
N TYR A 144 -0.40 -3.85 9.72
CA TYR A 144 -1.06 -4.22 10.97
C TYR A 144 -2.53 -4.60 10.74
N VAL A 145 -3.26 -3.83 9.91
CA VAL A 145 -4.63 -4.17 9.51
C VAL A 145 -4.69 -5.55 8.87
N PHE A 146 -3.79 -5.85 7.92
CA PHE A 146 -3.74 -7.16 7.28
C PHE A 146 -3.39 -8.28 8.27
N TYR A 147 -2.41 -8.05 9.15
CA TYR A 147 -2.00 -9.02 10.17
C TYR A 147 -3.14 -9.38 11.12
N THR A 148 -3.94 -8.39 11.54
CA THR A 148 -5.05 -8.61 12.49
C THR A 148 -6.33 -9.12 11.84
N ALA A 149 -6.60 -8.69 10.62
CA ALA A 149 -7.84 -9.02 9.91
C ALA A 149 -7.74 -10.29 9.04
N GLY A 150 -6.55 -10.64 8.55
CA GLY A 150 -6.38 -11.74 7.59
C GLY A 150 -7.15 -11.52 6.27
N CYS A 151 -7.48 -10.27 5.92
CA CYS A 151 -8.28 -9.92 4.76
C CYS A 151 -7.55 -8.95 3.85
N ILE A 152 -7.26 -9.38 2.61
CA ILE A 152 -6.51 -8.57 1.63
C ILE A 152 -7.33 -7.38 1.10
N LEU A 153 -8.66 -7.43 1.13
CA LEU A 153 -9.50 -6.35 0.62
C LEU A 153 -9.35 -5.06 1.42
N LEU A 154 -9.03 -5.15 2.73
CA LEU A 154 -8.80 -3.98 3.58
C LEU A 154 -7.56 -3.17 3.16
N PRO A 155 -6.35 -3.78 3.01
CA PRO A 155 -5.20 -3.13 2.41
C PRO A 155 -5.48 -2.55 1.02
N MET A 156 -6.15 -3.33 0.17
CA MET A 156 -6.48 -2.88 -1.20
C MET A 156 -7.36 -1.64 -1.19
N ALA A 157 -8.41 -1.61 -0.35
CA ALA A 157 -9.30 -0.46 -0.21
C ALA A 157 -8.55 0.76 0.38
N ALA A 158 -7.70 0.54 1.39
CA ALA A 158 -6.90 1.60 1.99
C ALA A 158 -5.95 2.25 0.97
N HIS A 159 -5.22 1.45 0.17
CA HIS A 159 -4.28 1.95 -0.81
C HIS A 159 -4.97 2.66 -1.98
N ALA A 160 -6.09 2.10 -2.49
CA ALA A 160 -6.91 2.79 -3.48
C ALA A 160 -7.44 4.13 -2.97
N SER A 161 -7.90 4.18 -1.71
CA SER A 161 -8.39 5.41 -1.07
C SER A 161 -7.28 6.45 -0.89
N GLU A 162 -6.09 6.04 -0.48
CA GLU A 162 -4.92 6.92 -0.38
C GLU A 162 -4.60 7.56 -1.74
N ARG A 163 -4.51 6.75 -2.80
CA ARG A 163 -4.25 7.24 -4.17
C ARG A 163 -5.34 8.18 -4.66
N PHE A 164 -6.59 7.84 -4.41
CA PHE A 164 -7.72 8.69 -4.76
C PHE A 164 -7.64 10.05 -4.07
N LEU A 165 -7.51 10.07 -2.73
CA LEU A 165 -7.48 11.30 -1.93
C LEU A 165 -6.30 12.21 -2.32
N MET A 166 -5.11 11.65 -2.51
CA MET A 166 -3.92 12.41 -2.88
C MET A 166 -4.04 13.06 -4.26
N ASN A 167 -4.66 12.40 -5.22
CA ASN A 167 -4.78 12.94 -6.56
C ASN A 167 -6.03 13.82 -6.72
N TYR A 168 -7.11 13.55 -5.98
CA TYR A 168 -8.32 14.39 -5.95
C TYR A 168 -8.04 15.75 -5.29
N HIS A 169 -7.36 15.78 -4.17
CA HIS A 169 -7.01 17.00 -3.45
C HIS A 169 -6.16 17.96 -4.32
N ARG A 170 -5.24 17.42 -5.09
CA ARG A 170 -4.44 18.20 -6.05
C ARG A 170 -5.27 18.93 -7.09
N LYS A 171 -6.35 18.30 -7.58
CA LYS A 171 -7.27 18.90 -8.55
C LYS A 171 -8.08 20.07 -7.97
N THR A 172 -8.47 19.99 -6.71
CA THR A 172 -9.32 21.01 -6.05
C THR A 172 -8.54 22.30 -5.77
N ILE A 173 -7.25 22.21 -5.41
CA ILE A 173 -6.42 23.40 -5.17
C ILE A 173 -6.18 24.20 -6.46
N GLN A 174 -6.07 23.55 -7.63
CA GLN A 174 -5.90 24.24 -8.89
C GLN A 174 -7.16 24.92 -9.41
N GLY A 175 -8.34 24.36 -9.18
CA GLY A 175 -9.61 24.98 -9.57
C GLY A 175 -10.03 26.19 -8.75
N SER A 176 -9.34 26.49 -7.64
CA SER A 176 -9.61 27.67 -6.79
C SER A 176 -8.68 28.86 -7.07
N THR A 177 -7.74 28.70 -8.02
CA THR A 177 -6.77 29.76 -8.41
C THR A 177 -7.03 30.32 -9.81
N GLU A 178 -8.07 29.88 -10.52
CA GLU A 178 -8.61 30.48 -11.74
C GLU A 178 -9.89 31.28 -11.43
#